data_cab32a610426513e424680bd064da1d9
#
_entry.id   cab32a610426513e424680bd064da1d9
#
_cell.length_a   1.000
_cell.length_b   1.000
_cell.length_c   1.000
_cell.angle_alpha   90.00
_cell.angle_beta   90.00
_cell.angle_gamma   90.00
#
_symmetry.space_group_name_H-M   'P 1'
#
loop_
_entity.id
_entity.type
_entity.pdbx_description
1 polymer ?
#
loop_
_entity_poly.entity_id
_entity_poly.type
_entity_poly.pdbx_seq_one_letter_code
_entity_poly.pdbx_strand_id
1 'polypeptide(L)'
;MEALNTPLLKENPVTIQVLGICSALAVTSKLEPAIVMGLSVTIIVAMANVIISLIRNTIPMRIRIIIQLVVVAALVTLVSEVLKAFAYDVSVQLSVYVGLIITNCILMGRLEAFAMQNKPWPSFLDGIGNGLGYAMILVIVAIVREIFGSGTLLNIPVIPQCVYDAGYINNGLMLMAPMAFFLIAIIIWVQRAKDKSLQEN
;
A
#
# COMPACT_ATOMS: atom_id res chain seq x y z
N MET A 1 -2.88 -3.53 22.00
CA MET A 1 -4.01 -3.16 21.13
C MET A 1 -3.89 -1.74 20.60
N GLU A 2 -3.31 -0.80 21.32
CA GLU A 2 -3.04 0.56 20.80
C GLU A 2 -2.11 0.58 19.59
N ALA A 3 -1.07 -0.24 19.58
CA ALA A 3 -0.12 -0.32 18.46
C ALA A 3 -0.74 -0.75 17.10
N LEU A 4 -1.92 -1.32 17.11
CA LEU A 4 -2.62 -1.74 15.89
C LEU A 4 -3.67 -0.71 15.44
N ASN A 5 -4.33 -0.03 16.39
CA ASN A 5 -5.37 0.96 16.10
C ASN A 5 -4.82 2.34 15.71
N THR A 6 -3.64 2.71 16.23
CA THR A 6 -3.03 4.00 15.96
C THR A 6 -2.64 4.16 14.47
N PRO A 7 -1.99 3.16 13.81
CA PRO A 7 -1.65 3.28 12.39
C PRO A 7 -2.85 3.19 11.44
N LEU A 8 -3.96 2.56 11.86
CA LEU A 8 -5.13 2.40 11.01
C LEU A 8 -5.90 3.70 10.80
N LEU A 9 -6.06 4.53 11.84
CA LEU A 9 -6.93 5.71 11.82
C LEU A 9 -6.22 7.02 12.15
N LYS A 10 -5.32 7.03 13.14
CA LYS A 10 -4.68 8.28 13.62
C LYS A 10 -3.33 8.59 12.97
N GLU A 11 -2.56 7.59 12.58
CA GLU A 11 -1.23 7.75 11.98
C GLU A 11 -1.09 6.91 10.70
N ASN A 12 -2.10 6.98 9.82
CA ASN A 12 -2.07 6.21 8.58
C ASN A 12 -0.86 6.60 7.72
N PRO A 13 -0.06 5.63 7.25
CA PRO A 13 1.16 5.91 6.51
C PRO A 13 0.93 6.66 5.19
N VAL A 14 -0.21 6.48 4.55
CA VAL A 14 -0.51 7.14 3.27
C VAL A 14 -1.02 8.56 3.48
N THR A 15 -1.92 8.77 4.44
CA THR A 15 -2.62 10.05 4.59
C THR A 15 -1.87 11.07 5.45
N ILE A 16 -1.10 10.59 6.44
CA ILE A 16 -0.36 11.47 7.36
C ILE A 16 1.11 11.54 6.99
N GLN A 17 1.75 10.37 6.79
CA GLN A 17 3.16 10.30 6.46
C GLN A 17 3.42 10.49 4.94
N VAL A 18 2.37 10.48 4.12
CA VAL A 18 2.42 10.66 2.66
C VAL A 18 3.35 9.61 1.99
N LEU A 19 3.39 8.40 2.55
CA LEU A 19 4.19 7.27 2.06
C LEU A 19 3.34 6.32 1.19
N GLY A 20 3.94 5.74 0.17
CA GLY A 20 3.27 4.74 -0.69
C GLY A 20 2.38 5.30 -1.80
N ILE A 21 2.44 6.59 -2.08
CA ILE A 21 1.65 7.20 -3.15
C ILE A 21 2.03 6.64 -4.52
N CYS A 22 3.32 6.42 -4.79
CA CYS A 22 3.81 5.90 -6.07
C CYS A 22 3.18 4.54 -6.42
N SER A 23 3.12 3.61 -5.47
CA SER A 23 2.49 2.32 -5.66
C SER A 23 0.95 2.43 -5.73
N ALA A 24 0.35 3.34 -4.94
CA ALA A 24 -1.07 3.62 -5.02
C ALA A 24 -1.51 4.12 -6.40
N LEU A 25 -0.70 4.96 -7.05
CA LEU A 25 -0.97 5.44 -8.40
C LEU A 25 -0.96 4.33 -9.45
N ALA A 26 0.02 3.42 -9.35
CA ALA A 26 0.25 2.38 -10.35
C ALA A 26 -0.75 1.21 -10.25
N VAL A 27 -1.12 0.82 -9.03
CA VAL A 27 -1.83 -0.45 -8.78
C VAL A 27 -3.34 -0.29 -8.64
N THR A 28 -3.84 0.91 -8.32
CA THR A 28 -5.27 1.14 -8.03
C THR A 28 -6.17 1.28 -9.27
N SER A 29 -5.70 0.93 -10.46
CA SER A 29 -6.52 0.92 -11.68
C SER A 29 -7.60 -0.16 -11.66
N LYS A 30 -7.35 -1.29 -10.98
CA LYS A 30 -8.27 -2.39 -10.74
C LYS A 30 -8.21 -2.84 -9.28
N LEU A 31 -9.31 -3.37 -8.76
CA LEU A 31 -9.42 -3.79 -7.38
C LEU A 31 -8.62 -5.05 -7.08
N GLU A 32 -8.62 -6.02 -8.01
CA GLU A 32 -7.92 -7.30 -7.84
C GLU A 32 -6.41 -7.12 -7.55
N PRO A 33 -5.61 -6.45 -8.40
CA PRO A 33 -4.19 -6.22 -8.11
C PRO A 33 -3.97 -5.33 -6.88
N ALA A 34 -4.90 -4.43 -6.56
CA ALA A 34 -4.78 -3.57 -5.37
C ALA A 34 -4.88 -4.38 -4.07
N ILE A 35 -5.80 -5.34 -3.98
CA ILE A 35 -5.93 -6.24 -2.82
C ILE A 35 -4.69 -7.11 -2.67
N VAL A 36 -4.26 -7.75 -3.75
CA VAL A 36 -3.09 -8.64 -3.74
C VAL A 36 -1.82 -7.87 -3.34
N MET A 37 -1.63 -6.67 -3.90
CA MET A 37 -0.51 -5.79 -3.55
C MET A 37 -0.55 -5.38 -2.08
N GLY A 38 -1.71 -4.98 -1.57
CA GLY A 38 -1.90 -4.58 -0.18
C GLY A 38 -1.54 -5.69 0.81
N LEU A 39 -2.00 -6.92 0.54
CA LEU A 39 -1.69 -8.09 1.36
C LEU A 39 -0.20 -8.47 1.28
N SER A 40 0.37 -8.49 0.07
CA SER A 40 1.78 -8.81 -0.14
C SER A 40 2.69 -7.82 0.58
N VAL A 41 2.43 -6.52 0.46
CA VAL A 41 3.20 -5.47 1.15
C VAL A 41 3.07 -5.63 2.67
N THR A 42 1.88 -5.93 3.20
CA THR A 42 1.68 -6.12 4.64
C THR A 42 2.55 -7.26 5.18
N ILE A 43 2.57 -8.40 4.51
CA ILE A 43 3.39 -9.56 4.90
C ILE A 43 4.89 -9.21 4.83
N ILE A 44 5.31 -8.57 3.74
CA ILE A 44 6.72 -8.20 3.52
C ILE A 44 7.18 -7.18 4.55
N VAL A 45 6.38 -6.13 4.85
CA VAL A 45 6.71 -5.13 5.88
C VAL A 45 6.85 -5.77 7.25
N ALA A 46 5.92 -6.66 7.63
CA ALA A 46 5.96 -7.34 8.92
C ALA A 46 7.22 -8.21 9.06
N MET A 47 7.55 -9.01 8.05
CA MET A 47 8.74 -9.86 8.06
C MET A 47 10.05 -9.04 7.99
N ALA A 48 10.11 -8.03 7.13
CA ALA A 48 11.27 -7.16 7.00
C ALA A 48 11.56 -6.41 8.31
N ASN A 49 10.53 -5.89 8.98
CA ASN A 49 10.66 -5.23 10.27
C ASN A 49 11.28 -6.15 11.33
N VAL A 50 10.88 -7.42 11.38
CA VAL A 50 11.45 -8.40 12.31
C VAL A 50 12.93 -8.66 12.01
N ILE A 51 13.25 -8.93 10.74
CA ILE A 51 14.63 -9.25 10.32
C ILE A 51 15.56 -8.07 10.60
N ILE A 52 15.18 -6.86 10.19
CA ILE A 52 15.99 -5.66 10.41
C ILE A 52 16.14 -5.36 11.90
N SER A 53 15.10 -5.53 12.70
CA SER A 53 15.17 -5.35 14.16
C SER A 53 16.12 -6.35 14.84
N LEU A 54 16.23 -7.57 14.33
CA LEU A 54 17.20 -8.57 14.81
C LEU A 54 18.65 -8.19 14.48
N ILE A 55 18.89 -7.68 13.27
CA ILE A 55 20.23 -7.38 12.77
C ILE A 55 20.68 -5.94 13.15
N ARG A 56 19.79 -5.10 13.66
CA ARG A 56 20.03 -3.66 13.88
C ARG A 56 21.34 -3.31 14.58
N ASN A 57 21.80 -4.15 15.53
CA ASN A 57 23.01 -3.88 16.31
C ASN A 57 24.30 -4.14 15.49
N THR A 58 24.21 -4.85 14.40
CA THR A 58 25.37 -5.21 13.53
C THR A 58 25.50 -4.23 12.35
N ILE A 59 24.47 -3.46 12.06
CA ILE A 59 24.42 -2.60 10.85
C ILE A 59 25.07 -1.24 11.15
N PRO A 60 26.19 -0.87 10.47
CA PRO A 60 26.77 0.46 10.58
C PRO A 60 25.90 1.51 9.87
N MET A 61 25.85 2.72 10.41
CA MET A 61 24.99 3.80 9.93
C MET A 61 25.17 4.15 8.44
N ARG A 62 26.37 3.97 7.89
CA ARG A 62 26.69 4.37 6.51
C ARG A 62 26.07 3.47 5.43
N ILE A 63 25.82 2.19 5.75
CA ILE A 63 25.36 1.18 4.77
C ILE A 63 23.96 0.63 5.10
N ARG A 64 23.28 1.18 6.10
CA ARG A 64 21.99 0.66 6.57
C ARG A 64 20.92 0.60 5.48
N ILE A 65 20.81 1.64 4.63
CA ILE A 65 19.84 1.68 3.54
C ILE A 65 20.09 0.56 2.53
N ILE A 66 21.36 0.28 2.22
CA ILE A 66 21.75 -0.80 1.29
C ILE A 66 21.33 -2.15 1.86
N ILE A 67 21.59 -2.40 3.13
CA ILE A 67 21.22 -3.64 3.81
C ILE A 67 19.70 -3.81 3.84
N GLN A 68 18.98 -2.76 4.15
CA GLN A 68 17.50 -2.77 4.13
C GLN A 68 16.96 -3.13 2.75
N LEU A 69 17.48 -2.51 1.69
CA LEU A 69 17.10 -2.81 0.30
C LEU A 69 17.39 -4.27 -0.07
N VAL A 70 18.55 -4.80 0.31
CA VAL A 70 18.91 -6.19 0.02
C VAL A 70 17.99 -7.17 0.73
N VAL A 71 17.69 -6.94 2.00
CA VAL A 71 16.76 -7.77 2.78
C VAL A 71 15.36 -7.73 2.18
N VAL A 72 14.86 -6.55 1.83
CA VAL A 72 13.55 -6.39 1.19
C VAL A 72 13.52 -7.08 -0.17
N ALA A 73 14.54 -6.91 -1.00
CA ALA A 73 14.62 -7.57 -2.31
C ALA A 73 14.61 -9.10 -2.18
N ALA A 74 15.37 -9.65 -1.22
CA ALA A 74 15.38 -11.09 -0.95
C ALA A 74 14.01 -11.61 -0.51
N LEU A 75 13.32 -10.88 0.38
CA LEU A 75 11.96 -11.26 0.82
C LEU A 75 10.94 -11.18 -0.32
N VAL A 76 10.99 -10.12 -1.12
CA VAL A 76 10.06 -9.95 -2.25
C VAL A 76 10.24 -11.03 -3.30
N THR A 77 11.50 -11.39 -3.64
CA THR A 77 11.77 -12.50 -4.57
C THR A 77 11.28 -13.83 -4.01
N LEU A 78 11.47 -14.08 -2.73
CA LEU A 78 10.99 -15.30 -2.07
C LEU A 78 9.46 -15.38 -2.11
N VAL A 79 8.75 -14.31 -1.77
CA VAL A 79 7.28 -14.24 -1.84
C VAL A 79 6.81 -14.39 -3.29
N SER A 80 7.50 -13.79 -4.26
CA SER A 80 7.17 -13.94 -5.68
C SER A 80 7.29 -15.39 -6.16
N GLU A 81 8.33 -16.11 -5.77
CA GLU A 81 8.50 -17.53 -6.14
C GLU A 81 7.44 -18.43 -5.47
N VAL A 82 7.08 -18.16 -4.21
CA VAL A 82 5.99 -18.86 -3.53
C VAL A 82 4.66 -18.62 -4.23
N LEU A 83 4.36 -17.38 -4.63
CA LEU A 83 3.14 -17.05 -5.36
C LEU A 83 3.09 -17.70 -6.75
N LYS A 84 4.22 -17.81 -7.45
CA LYS A 84 4.31 -18.56 -8.73
C LYS A 84 3.95 -20.04 -8.56
N ALA A 85 4.29 -20.63 -7.43
CA ALA A 85 4.00 -22.04 -7.16
C ALA A 85 2.52 -22.30 -6.87
N PHE A 86 1.82 -21.35 -6.23
CA PHE A 86 0.43 -21.56 -5.77
C PHE A 86 -0.63 -20.86 -6.64
N ALA A 87 -0.31 -19.73 -7.25
CA ALA A 87 -1.26 -18.90 -7.99
C ALA A 87 -0.59 -18.23 -9.18
N TYR A 88 -0.44 -18.97 -10.28
CA TYR A 88 0.28 -18.49 -11.47
C TYR A 88 -0.32 -17.23 -12.07
N ASP A 89 -1.65 -17.13 -12.19
CA ASP A 89 -2.34 -15.97 -12.79
C ASP A 89 -2.09 -14.68 -11.98
N VAL A 90 -2.13 -14.79 -10.66
CA VAL A 90 -1.84 -13.69 -9.74
C VAL A 90 -0.35 -13.31 -9.80
N SER A 91 0.53 -14.29 -9.95
CA SER A 91 1.97 -14.08 -10.06
C SER A 91 2.36 -13.30 -11.30
N VAL A 92 1.71 -13.53 -12.43
CA VAL A 92 1.98 -12.79 -13.68
C VAL A 92 1.62 -11.31 -13.49
N GLN A 93 0.51 -11.01 -12.84
CA GLN A 93 0.14 -9.63 -12.49
C GLN A 93 1.13 -8.99 -11.51
N LEU A 94 1.55 -9.74 -10.49
CA LEU A 94 2.52 -9.26 -9.49
C LEU A 94 3.92 -9.06 -10.04
N SER A 95 4.35 -9.81 -11.06
CA SER A 95 5.69 -9.70 -11.63
C SER A 95 6.00 -8.29 -12.12
N VAL A 96 4.99 -7.58 -12.64
CA VAL A 96 5.10 -6.18 -13.06
C VAL A 96 5.30 -5.24 -11.85
N TYR A 97 4.74 -5.59 -10.70
CA TYR A 97 4.76 -4.75 -9.50
C TYR A 97 5.85 -5.10 -8.50
N VAL A 98 6.61 -6.18 -8.71
CA VAL A 98 7.73 -6.60 -7.82
C VAL A 98 8.72 -5.45 -7.61
N GLY A 99 9.09 -4.74 -8.67
CA GLY A 99 9.97 -3.58 -8.56
C GLY A 99 9.37 -2.46 -7.69
N LEU A 100 8.07 -2.23 -7.78
CA LEU A 100 7.36 -1.23 -6.98
C LEU A 100 7.24 -1.64 -5.50
N ILE A 101 7.22 -2.93 -5.19
CA ILE A 101 7.25 -3.41 -3.80
C ILE A 101 8.61 -3.15 -3.18
N ILE A 102 9.70 -3.48 -3.88
CA ILE A 102 11.07 -3.30 -3.39
C ILE A 102 11.38 -1.83 -3.10
N THR A 103 10.97 -0.93 -3.99
CA THR A 103 11.21 0.51 -3.87
C THR A 103 10.10 1.26 -3.12
N ASN A 104 9.19 0.55 -2.47
CA ASN A 104 8.06 1.17 -1.79
C ASN A 104 8.53 1.98 -0.57
N CYS A 105 8.19 3.27 -0.57
CA CYS A 105 8.59 4.18 0.48
C CYS A 105 7.98 3.84 1.87
N ILE A 106 6.87 3.11 1.93
CA ILE A 106 6.34 2.60 3.20
C ILE A 106 7.30 1.60 3.85
N LEU A 107 7.80 0.64 3.07
CA LEU A 107 8.79 -0.33 3.55
C LEU A 107 10.01 0.38 4.11
N MET A 108 10.64 1.21 3.30
CA MET A 108 11.84 1.96 3.71
C MET A 108 11.56 2.87 4.90
N GLY A 109 10.44 3.59 4.89
CA GLY A 109 10.08 4.50 5.97
C GLY A 109 9.88 3.79 7.31
N ARG A 110 9.21 2.63 7.34
CA ARG A 110 8.98 1.88 8.59
C ARG A 110 10.20 1.12 9.07
N LEU A 111 11.01 0.58 8.17
CA LEU A 111 12.29 -0.05 8.52
C LEU A 111 13.22 0.96 9.20
N GLU A 112 13.31 2.17 8.67
CA GLU A 112 14.17 3.23 9.18
C GLU A 112 13.62 3.86 10.47
N ALA A 113 12.33 4.22 10.48
CA ALA A 113 11.73 4.95 11.59
C ALA A 113 11.44 4.07 12.80
N PHE A 114 11.10 2.81 12.63
CA PHE A 114 10.63 1.96 13.71
C PHE A 114 11.49 0.73 13.96
N ALA A 115 11.78 -0.07 12.91
CA ALA A 115 12.47 -1.35 13.10
C ALA A 115 13.90 -1.20 13.60
N MET A 116 14.61 -0.15 13.18
CA MET A 116 15.97 0.15 13.65
C MET A 116 16.04 0.58 15.13
N GLN A 117 14.94 1.07 15.70
CA GLN A 117 14.92 1.62 17.06
C GLN A 117 14.29 0.69 18.08
N ASN A 118 13.42 -0.22 17.65
CA ASN A 118 12.58 -1.04 18.53
C ASN A 118 12.94 -2.53 18.48
N LYS A 119 12.42 -3.27 19.49
CA LYS A 119 12.57 -4.73 19.59
C LYS A 119 11.76 -5.43 18.48
N PRO A 120 12.07 -6.72 18.15
CA PRO A 120 11.41 -7.44 17.03
C PRO A 120 9.90 -7.56 17.19
N TRP A 121 9.41 -7.82 18.40
CA TRP A 121 7.98 -8.03 18.63
C TRP A 121 7.10 -6.79 18.39
N PRO A 122 7.41 -5.60 18.95
CA PRO A 122 6.72 -4.37 18.61
C PRO A 122 6.85 -4.02 17.11
N SER A 123 8.01 -4.31 16.50
CA SER A 123 8.24 -4.03 15.07
C SER A 123 7.37 -4.90 14.16
N PHE A 124 7.08 -6.14 14.55
CA PHE A 124 6.15 -7.00 13.84
C PHE A 124 4.72 -6.44 13.86
N LEU A 125 4.23 -6.05 15.03
CA LEU A 125 2.90 -5.46 15.18
C LEU A 125 2.75 -4.13 14.44
N ASP A 126 3.78 -3.30 14.47
CA ASP A 126 3.84 -2.05 13.70
C ASP A 126 3.79 -2.31 12.19
N GLY A 127 4.52 -3.32 11.71
CA GLY A 127 4.50 -3.74 10.31
C GLY A 127 3.11 -4.16 9.83
N ILE A 128 2.39 -4.96 10.62
CA ILE A 128 1.02 -5.37 10.32
C ILE A 128 0.08 -4.16 10.33
N GLY A 129 0.14 -3.32 11.36
CA GLY A 129 -0.73 -2.16 11.49
C GLY A 129 -0.60 -1.17 10.33
N ASN A 130 0.63 -0.81 9.98
CA ASN A 130 0.90 0.11 8.86
C ASN A 130 0.62 -0.53 7.50
N GLY A 131 0.90 -1.83 7.33
CA GLY A 131 0.58 -2.55 6.12
C GLY A 131 -0.94 -2.64 5.87
N LEU A 132 -1.73 -2.93 6.90
CA LEU A 132 -3.19 -2.92 6.81
C LEU A 132 -3.76 -1.52 6.55
N GLY A 133 -3.20 -0.49 7.20
CA GLY A 133 -3.57 0.91 6.93
C GLY A 133 -3.33 1.30 5.47
N TYR A 134 -2.21 0.88 4.91
CA TYR A 134 -1.90 1.06 3.49
C TYR A 134 -2.86 0.29 2.58
N ALA A 135 -3.09 -1.00 2.85
CA ALA A 135 -3.99 -1.84 2.06
C ALA A 135 -5.41 -1.26 2.04
N MET A 136 -5.90 -0.74 3.17
CA MET A 136 -7.22 -0.11 3.27
C MET A 136 -7.35 1.10 2.34
N ILE A 137 -6.35 1.99 2.31
CA ILE A 137 -6.37 3.15 1.40
C ILE A 137 -6.30 2.71 -0.06
N LEU A 138 -5.45 1.72 -0.40
CA LEU A 138 -5.39 1.16 -1.76
C LEU A 138 -6.75 0.65 -2.23
N VAL A 139 -7.43 -0.12 -1.39
CA VAL A 139 -8.75 -0.69 -1.71
C VAL A 139 -9.79 0.41 -1.90
N ILE A 140 -9.83 1.42 -1.03
CA ILE A 140 -10.76 2.55 -1.15
C ILE A 140 -10.55 3.29 -2.48
N VAL A 141 -9.31 3.63 -2.80
CA VAL A 141 -8.97 4.34 -4.05
C VAL A 141 -9.28 3.47 -5.27
N ALA A 142 -8.97 2.16 -5.21
CA ALA A 142 -9.25 1.23 -6.30
C ALA A 142 -10.76 1.08 -6.56
N ILE A 143 -11.57 0.94 -5.51
CA ILE A 143 -13.04 0.87 -5.63
C ILE A 143 -13.58 2.11 -6.35
N VAL A 144 -13.20 3.29 -5.91
CA VAL A 144 -13.67 4.54 -6.52
C VAL A 144 -13.24 4.61 -7.99
N ARG A 145 -12.00 4.32 -8.29
CA ARG A 145 -11.47 4.38 -9.67
C ARG A 145 -12.11 3.33 -10.58
N GLU A 146 -12.33 2.11 -10.11
CA GLU A 146 -12.91 1.04 -10.90
C GLU A 146 -14.38 1.30 -11.18
N ILE A 147 -15.17 1.78 -10.21
CA ILE A 147 -16.58 2.11 -10.41
C ILE A 147 -16.75 3.24 -11.43
N PHE A 148 -16.04 4.35 -11.28
CA PHE A 148 -16.20 5.50 -12.18
C PHE A 148 -15.45 5.35 -13.50
N GLY A 149 -14.39 4.54 -13.56
CA GLY A 149 -13.59 4.34 -14.74
C GLY A 149 -14.10 3.22 -15.67
N SER A 150 -14.44 2.07 -15.11
CA SER A 150 -14.85 0.89 -15.86
C SER A 150 -16.34 0.56 -15.70
N GLY A 151 -17.01 1.07 -14.66
CA GLY A 151 -18.40 0.70 -14.35
C GLY A 151 -18.57 -0.74 -13.86
N THR A 152 -17.45 -1.44 -13.62
CA THR A 152 -17.39 -2.81 -13.11
C THR A 152 -16.70 -2.85 -11.76
N LEU A 153 -16.95 -3.86 -10.96
CA LEU A 153 -16.26 -4.14 -9.71
C LEU A 153 -15.96 -5.64 -9.67
N LEU A 154 -14.67 -6.01 -9.66
CA LEU A 154 -14.24 -7.41 -9.79
C LEU A 154 -14.83 -8.12 -11.01
N ASN A 155 -14.84 -7.47 -12.19
CA ASN A 155 -15.45 -7.94 -13.42
C ASN A 155 -16.99 -8.11 -13.40
N ILE A 156 -17.68 -7.70 -12.33
CA ILE A 156 -19.15 -7.71 -12.26
C ILE A 156 -19.64 -6.31 -12.63
N PRO A 157 -20.55 -6.16 -13.61
CA PRO A 157 -21.10 -4.86 -13.97
C PRO A 157 -21.95 -4.32 -12.82
N VAL A 158 -21.49 -3.24 -12.19
CA VAL A 158 -22.19 -2.59 -11.05
C VAL A 158 -23.15 -1.53 -11.56
N ILE A 159 -22.83 -0.91 -12.71
CA ILE A 159 -23.69 0.12 -13.31
C ILE A 159 -24.74 -0.57 -14.16
N PRO A 160 -26.06 -0.44 -13.83
CA PRO A 160 -27.12 -1.01 -14.62
C PRO A 160 -27.21 -0.36 -16.00
N GLN A 161 -27.63 -1.13 -17.00
CA GLN A 161 -27.74 -0.67 -18.40
C GLN A 161 -28.60 0.60 -18.57
N CYS A 162 -29.58 0.81 -17.69
CA CYS A 162 -30.40 2.04 -17.69
C CYS A 162 -29.57 3.33 -17.55
N VAL A 163 -28.41 3.28 -16.90
CA VAL A 163 -27.54 4.46 -16.75
C VAL A 163 -26.74 4.71 -18.04
N TYR A 164 -26.36 3.66 -18.74
CA TYR A 164 -25.73 3.76 -20.07
C TYR A 164 -26.72 4.30 -21.12
N ASP A 165 -28.00 3.88 -21.05
CA ASP A 165 -29.08 4.37 -21.92
C ASP A 165 -29.42 5.85 -21.64
N ALA A 166 -29.20 6.33 -20.41
CA ALA A 166 -29.30 7.74 -20.02
C ALA A 166 -28.15 8.62 -20.53
N GLY A 167 -27.16 8.04 -21.27
CA GLY A 167 -26.04 8.76 -21.87
C GLY A 167 -24.75 8.79 -21.04
N TYR A 168 -24.64 7.93 -20.01
CA TYR A 168 -23.40 7.81 -19.26
C TYR A 168 -22.32 7.11 -20.08
N ILE A 169 -21.18 7.77 -20.23
CA ILE A 169 -19.97 7.20 -20.87
C ILE A 169 -18.92 7.01 -19.79
N ASN A 170 -18.31 5.83 -19.75
CA ASN A 170 -17.23 5.54 -18.80
C ASN A 170 -16.10 6.57 -18.90
N ASN A 171 -15.73 7.15 -17.78
CA ASN A 171 -14.71 8.19 -17.73
C ASN A 171 -13.31 7.58 -17.72
N GLY A 172 -12.70 7.38 -18.89
CA GLY A 172 -11.34 6.87 -19.01
C GLY A 172 -10.26 7.71 -18.30
N LEU A 173 -10.54 8.98 -18.00
CA LEU A 173 -9.65 9.83 -17.23
C LEU A 173 -9.45 9.31 -15.78
N MET A 174 -10.46 8.67 -15.21
CA MET A 174 -10.39 8.07 -13.88
C MET A 174 -9.37 6.93 -13.78
N LEU A 175 -9.11 6.21 -14.87
CA LEU A 175 -8.12 5.14 -14.91
C LEU A 175 -6.69 5.67 -15.06
N MET A 176 -6.51 6.93 -15.43
CA MET A 176 -5.19 7.55 -15.54
C MET A 176 -4.58 7.86 -14.17
N ALA A 177 -3.24 7.79 -14.06
CA ALA A 177 -2.50 8.05 -12.84
C ALA A 177 -2.77 9.43 -12.20
N PRO A 178 -2.91 10.56 -12.94
CA PRO A 178 -3.18 11.85 -12.33
C PRO A 178 -4.46 11.89 -11.49
N MET A 179 -5.50 11.14 -11.85
CA MET A 179 -6.76 11.14 -11.10
C MET A 179 -6.62 10.48 -9.72
N ALA A 180 -5.71 9.51 -9.59
CA ALA A 180 -5.41 8.92 -8.29
C ALA A 180 -4.81 9.94 -7.31
N PHE A 181 -4.01 10.91 -7.79
CA PHE A 181 -3.53 12.00 -6.94
C PHE A 181 -4.67 12.86 -6.40
N PHE A 182 -5.63 13.21 -7.25
CA PHE A 182 -6.79 14.01 -6.81
C PHE A 182 -7.61 13.25 -5.77
N LEU A 183 -7.84 11.95 -5.97
CA LEU A 183 -8.58 11.13 -5.00
C LEU A 183 -7.85 11.03 -3.65
N ILE A 184 -6.54 10.76 -3.68
CA ILE A 184 -5.73 10.71 -2.45
C ILE A 184 -5.71 12.08 -1.77
N ALA A 185 -5.55 13.17 -2.52
CA ALA A 185 -5.58 14.54 -1.98
C ALA A 185 -6.92 14.87 -1.30
N ILE A 186 -8.05 14.46 -1.89
CA ILE A 186 -9.38 14.63 -1.32
C ILE A 186 -9.51 13.81 -0.02
N ILE A 187 -9.03 12.56 -0.01
CA ILE A 187 -9.05 11.70 1.18
C ILE A 187 -8.24 12.34 2.32
N ILE A 188 -7.04 12.82 2.02
CA ILE A 188 -6.18 13.53 2.99
C ILE A 188 -6.86 14.79 3.50
N TRP A 189 -7.44 15.58 2.60
CA TRP A 189 -8.14 16.82 2.97
C TRP A 189 -9.33 16.54 3.89
N VAL A 190 -10.18 15.56 3.57
CA VAL A 190 -11.33 15.18 4.40
C VAL A 190 -10.88 14.67 5.77
N GLN A 191 -9.80 13.88 5.81
CA GLN A 191 -9.26 13.37 7.08
C GLN A 191 -8.70 14.50 7.94
N ARG A 192 -7.91 15.43 7.38
CA ARG A 192 -7.39 16.59 8.10
C ARG A 192 -8.49 17.58 8.52
N ALA A 193 -9.56 17.71 7.75
CA ALA A 193 -10.70 18.55 8.11
C ALA A 193 -11.48 17.99 9.30
N LYS A 194 -11.52 16.65 9.46
CA LYS A 194 -12.17 16.00 10.60
C LYS A 194 -11.32 16.08 11.88
N ASP A 195 -10.02 15.91 11.77
CA ASP A 195 -9.10 15.92 12.91
C ASP A 195 -8.39 17.27 13.02
N LYS A 196 -8.92 18.15 13.85
CA LYS A 196 -8.34 19.47 14.14
C LYS A 196 -6.92 19.41 14.74
N SER A 197 -6.53 18.28 15.33
CA SER A 197 -5.18 18.07 15.87
C SER A 197 -4.10 17.93 14.79
N LEU A 198 -4.49 17.66 13.55
CA LEU A 198 -3.60 17.51 12.40
C LEU A 198 -3.51 18.77 11.53
N GLN A 199 -4.25 19.81 11.89
CA GLN A 199 -4.11 21.14 11.27
C GLN A 199 -2.92 21.84 11.90
N GLU A 200 -1.83 21.92 11.18
CA GLU A 200 -0.73 22.83 11.51
C GLU A 200 -1.24 24.28 11.46
N ASN A 201 -0.99 25.02 12.55
CA ASN A 201 -1.18 26.47 12.60
C ASN A 201 -0.18 27.16 11.68
#